data_aba069d6b7308eac21d613ea8a03a594
#
_entry.id   aba069d6b7308eac21d613ea8a03a594
#
_cell.length_a   1.000
_cell.length_b   1.000
_cell.length_c   1.000
_cell.angle_alpha   90.00
_cell.angle_beta   90.00
_cell.angle_gamma   90.00
#
_symmetry.space_group_name_H-M   'P 1'
#
loop_
_entity.id
_entity.type
_entity.pdbx_description
1 polymer ?
#
loop_
_entity_poly.entity_id
_entity_poly.type
_entity_poly.pdbx_seq_one_letter_code
_entity_poly.pdbx_strand_id
1 'polypeptide(L)'
;LQIFHETDKYMCEISGMDRFSFQPSGGSQGIMTMASLIRAYFKDKGEDRDEIITTIYSHPSDAAAPHVAGFKIIFLQPDPKTGVPDLEQLKAVAGPKTAGYIVANPEDTGVYNSHVKEFVDYIHSIGGLCAYDQANANGLLGVTRARDAGFDMCFFNLHKTFSTPHGCGGPACGATGV
;
A
#
# COMPACT_ATOMS: atom_id res chain seq x y z
N LEU A 1 -7.33 2.21 -26.03
CA LEU A 1 -7.16 0.83 -25.52
C LEU A 1 -5.70 0.38 -25.56
N GLN A 2 -4.98 0.58 -26.68
CA GLN A 2 -3.57 0.15 -26.79
C GLN A 2 -2.68 0.82 -25.73
N ILE A 3 -2.81 2.13 -25.51
CA ILE A 3 -2.03 2.86 -24.49
C ILE A 3 -2.22 2.22 -23.10
N PHE A 4 -3.47 1.95 -22.68
CA PHE A 4 -3.73 1.30 -21.40
C PHE A 4 -3.11 -0.09 -21.31
N HIS A 5 -3.21 -0.87 -22.38
CA HIS A 5 -2.63 -2.22 -22.44
C HIS A 5 -1.11 -2.21 -22.31
N GLU A 6 -0.43 -1.32 -23.01
CA GLU A 6 1.03 -1.21 -22.93
C GLU A 6 1.45 -0.65 -21.55
N THR A 7 0.71 0.32 -21.01
CA THR A 7 0.98 0.84 -19.68
C THR A 7 0.80 -0.23 -18.61
N ASP A 8 -0.25 -1.06 -18.68
CA ASP A 8 -0.46 -2.20 -17.78
C ASP A 8 0.77 -3.11 -17.75
N LYS A 9 1.29 -3.50 -18.91
CA LYS A 9 2.50 -4.33 -19.03
C LYS A 9 3.72 -3.70 -18.34
N TYR A 10 3.96 -2.40 -18.61
CA TYR A 10 5.09 -1.71 -18.00
C TYR A 10 4.94 -1.60 -16.48
N MET A 11 3.73 -1.31 -16.00
CA MET A 11 3.46 -1.24 -14.56
C MET A 11 3.61 -2.62 -13.89
N CYS A 12 3.18 -3.69 -14.54
CA CYS A 12 3.41 -5.06 -14.07
C CYS A 12 4.92 -5.37 -13.96
N GLU A 13 5.71 -5.02 -14.99
CA GLU A 13 7.15 -5.27 -14.99
C GLU A 13 7.87 -4.53 -13.85
N ILE A 14 7.60 -3.24 -13.66
CA ILE A 14 8.29 -2.43 -12.65
C ILE A 14 7.88 -2.73 -11.22
N SER A 15 6.69 -3.29 -11.00
CA SER A 15 6.16 -3.61 -9.66
C SER A 15 6.21 -5.08 -9.31
N GLY A 16 6.26 -5.96 -10.31
CA GLY A 16 6.08 -7.40 -10.17
C GLY A 16 4.62 -7.84 -9.99
N MET A 17 3.66 -6.91 -10.05
CA MET A 17 2.22 -7.23 -9.95
C MET A 17 1.68 -7.82 -11.26
N ASP A 18 0.52 -8.50 -11.19
CA ASP A 18 -0.04 -9.24 -12.32
C ASP A 18 -0.92 -8.38 -13.23
N ARG A 19 -1.60 -7.35 -12.66
CA ARG A 19 -2.52 -6.47 -13.37
C ARG A 19 -2.64 -5.11 -12.71
N PHE A 20 -2.96 -4.08 -13.53
CA PHE A 20 -3.22 -2.73 -13.05
C PHE A 20 -4.59 -2.20 -13.46
N SER A 21 -5.22 -1.48 -12.54
CA SER A 21 -6.37 -0.62 -12.80
C SER A 21 -5.93 0.85 -12.79
N PHE A 22 -6.37 1.61 -13.80
CA PHE A 22 -6.11 3.05 -13.94
C PHE A 22 -7.35 3.89 -13.61
N GLN A 23 -8.32 3.32 -12.90
CA GLN A 23 -9.54 4.02 -12.49
C GLN A 23 -9.33 5.04 -11.37
N PRO A 24 -8.45 4.79 -10.35
CA PRO A 24 -8.21 5.78 -9.33
C PRO A 24 -7.60 7.06 -9.92
N SER A 25 -8.15 8.23 -9.55
CA SER A 25 -7.66 9.52 -10.04
C SER A 25 -6.51 10.09 -9.20
N GLY A 26 -6.11 9.41 -8.11
CA GLY A 26 -5.05 9.87 -7.24
C GLY A 26 -4.86 8.99 -6.01
N GLY A 27 -3.96 9.40 -5.09
CA GLY A 27 -3.50 8.62 -3.96
C GLY A 27 -4.62 8.09 -3.07
N SER A 28 -5.43 8.97 -2.52
CA SER A 28 -6.52 8.57 -1.60
C SER A 28 -7.52 7.60 -2.25
N GLN A 29 -7.78 7.73 -3.54
CA GLN A 29 -8.64 6.79 -4.27
C GLN A 29 -7.95 5.45 -4.52
N GLY A 30 -6.64 5.45 -4.76
CA GLY A 30 -5.85 4.23 -4.87
C GLY A 30 -5.85 3.44 -3.57
N ILE A 31 -5.58 4.11 -2.45
CA ILE A 31 -5.64 3.48 -1.12
C ILE A 31 -7.05 2.99 -0.80
N MET A 32 -8.09 3.78 -1.12
CA MET A 32 -9.49 3.35 -0.97
C MET A 32 -9.79 2.10 -1.80
N THR A 33 -9.24 2.02 -3.02
CA THR A 33 -9.41 0.84 -3.89
C THR A 33 -8.77 -0.39 -3.24
N MET A 34 -7.54 -0.29 -2.75
CA MET A 34 -6.87 -1.39 -2.05
C MET A 34 -7.61 -1.80 -0.78
N ALA A 35 -8.05 -0.85 0.04
CA ALA A 35 -8.85 -1.14 1.24
C ALA A 35 -10.18 -1.83 0.89
N SER A 36 -10.82 -1.42 -0.20
CA SER A 36 -12.06 -2.04 -0.69
C SER A 36 -11.83 -3.47 -1.18
N LEU A 37 -10.71 -3.73 -1.86
CA LEU A 37 -10.30 -5.07 -2.26
C LEU A 37 -10.06 -5.98 -1.06
N ILE A 38 -9.34 -5.49 -0.04
CA ILE A 38 -9.12 -6.22 1.23
C ILE A 38 -10.46 -6.58 1.87
N ARG A 39 -11.40 -5.62 1.95
CA ARG A 39 -12.73 -5.88 2.51
C ARG A 39 -13.53 -6.90 1.70
N ALA A 40 -13.51 -6.78 0.38
CA ALA A 40 -14.20 -7.72 -0.50
C ALA A 40 -13.63 -9.14 -0.38
N TYR A 41 -12.32 -9.27 -0.31
CA TYR A 41 -11.63 -10.54 -0.13
C TYR A 41 -12.06 -11.28 1.15
N PHE A 42 -12.05 -10.60 2.31
CA PHE A 42 -12.46 -11.24 3.56
C PHE A 42 -13.97 -11.49 3.62
N LYS A 43 -14.78 -10.62 3.03
CA LYS A 43 -16.22 -10.86 2.89
C LYS A 43 -16.52 -12.11 2.06
N ASP A 44 -15.80 -12.31 0.95
CA ASP A 44 -15.94 -13.48 0.09
C ASP A 44 -15.54 -14.78 0.83
N LYS A 45 -14.49 -14.70 1.65
CA LYS A 45 -14.06 -15.80 2.53
C LYS A 45 -14.98 -16.05 3.73
N GLY A 46 -15.93 -15.18 4.02
CA GLY A 46 -16.77 -15.26 5.22
C GLY A 46 -16.01 -14.96 6.51
N GLU A 47 -14.87 -14.25 6.43
CA GLU A 47 -14.07 -13.83 7.58
C GLU A 47 -14.41 -12.41 8.02
N ASP A 48 -14.64 -12.24 9.33
CA ASP A 48 -14.92 -10.94 9.94
C ASP A 48 -13.61 -10.30 10.44
N ARG A 49 -12.85 -9.70 9.51
CA ARG A 49 -11.63 -8.95 9.80
C ARG A 49 -11.90 -7.46 9.57
N ASP A 50 -11.70 -6.65 10.58
CA ASP A 50 -12.09 -5.24 10.59
C ASP A 50 -10.96 -4.26 10.97
N GLU A 51 -9.71 -4.74 11.07
CA GLU A 51 -8.57 -3.94 11.46
C GLU A 51 -7.55 -3.79 10.32
N ILE A 52 -7.09 -2.56 10.07
CA ILE A 52 -5.94 -2.25 9.23
C ILE A 52 -4.85 -1.65 10.10
N ILE A 53 -3.64 -2.17 9.95
CA ILE A 53 -2.44 -1.64 10.60
C ILE A 53 -1.71 -0.74 9.60
N THR A 54 -1.26 0.40 10.08
CA THR A 54 -0.40 1.33 9.33
C THR A 54 0.61 1.98 10.29
N THR A 55 1.48 2.84 9.80
CA THR A 55 2.44 3.56 10.63
C THR A 55 2.04 5.04 10.75
N ILE A 56 2.49 5.70 11.82
CA ILE A 56 2.14 7.11 12.04
C ILE A 56 2.77 8.05 11.01
N TYR A 57 3.86 7.65 10.38
CA TYR A 57 4.56 8.43 9.35
C TYR A 57 4.26 7.97 7.92
N SER A 58 3.37 7.00 7.75
CA SER A 58 2.80 6.71 6.43
C SER A 58 1.87 7.85 6.00
N HIS A 59 1.59 7.94 4.71
CA HIS A 59 0.75 9.03 4.22
C HIS A 59 -0.63 9.02 4.93
N PRO A 60 -1.21 10.19 5.29
CA PRO A 60 -2.50 10.23 6.00
C PRO A 60 -3.64 9.46 5.32
N SER A 61 -3.61 9.28 4.00
CA SER A 61 -4.60 8.47 3.29
C SER A 61 -4.54 6.98 3.64
N ASP A 62 -3.38 6.47 4.11
CA ASP A 62 -3.21 5.07 4.48
C ASP A 62 -4.00 4.70 5.75
N ALA A 63 -4.38 5.70 6.53
CA ALA A 63 -5.31 5.56 7.64
C ALA A 63 -6.73 6.02 7.26
N ALA A 64 -6.86 7.20 6.62
CA ALA A 64 -8.16 7.80 6.38
C ALA A 64 -9.02 7.01 5.39
N ALA A 65 -8.44 6.51 4.29
CA ALA A 65 -9.21 5.78 3.29
C ALA A 65 -9.69 4.41 3.82
N PRO A 66 -8.88 3.58 4.48
CA PRO A 66 -9.38 2.36 5.12
C PRO A 66 -10.42 2.63 6.21
N HIS A 67 -10.27 3.73 6.97
CA HIS A 67 -11.29 4.12 7.95
C HIS A 67 -12.65 4.40 7.28
N VAL A 68 -12.66 5.14 6.18
CA VAL A 68 -13.88 5.38 5.38
C VAL A 68 -14.44 4.09 4.80
N ALA A 69 -13.59 3.13 4.44
CA ALA A 69 -13.99 1.79 4.02
C ALA A 69 -14.53 0.93 5.19
N GLY A 70 -14.58 1.46 6.43
CA GLY A 70 -15.18 0.83 7.61
C GLY A 70 -14.20 -0.03 8.43
N PHE A 71 -12.89 0.14 8.25
CA PHE A 71 -11.89 -0.51 9.10
C PHE A 71 -11.56 0.33 10.34
N LYS A 72 -11.20 -0.33 11.41
CA LYS A 72 -10.49 0.25 12.55
C LYS A 72 -9.02 0.38 12.18
N ILE A 73 -8.40 1.50 12.54
CA ILE A 73 -7.01 1.77 12.20
C ILE A 73 -6.15 1.63 13.45
N ILE A 74 -5.09 0.83 13.32
CA ILE A 74 -4.08 0.63 14.35
C ILE A 74 -2.78 1.26 13.84
N PHE A 75 -2.21 2.16 14.63
CA PHE A 75 -0.98 2.87 14.28
C PHE A 75 0.23 2.25 14.98
N LEU A 76 1.25 1.91 14.22
CA LEU A 76 2.57 1.62 14.76
C LEU A 76 3.35 2.92 14.96
N GLN A 77 4.08 2.98 16.07
CA GLN A 77 4.96 4.10 16.39
C GLN A 77 6.39 3.81 15.95
N PRO A 78 7.15 4.80 15.49
CA PRO A 78 8.55 4.60 15.18
C PRO A 78 9.35 4.36 16.45
N ASP A 79 10.31 3.46 16.40
CA ASP A 79 11.35 3.35 17.43
C ASP A 79 12.19 4.64 17.41
N PRO A 80 12.41 5.30 18.55
CA PRO A 80 13.15 6.56 18.61
C PRO A 80 14.62 6.49 18.14
N LYS A 81 15.19 5.27 18.11
CA LYS A 81 16.58 5.07 17.70
C LYS A 81 16.73 4.84 16.21
N THR A 82 15.77 4.12 15.61
CA THR A 82 15.82 3.72 14.20
C THR A 82 14.96 4.60 13.29
N GLY A 83 13.93 5.25 13.85
CA GLY A 83 12.97 6.05 13.09
C GLY A 83 11.92 5.23 12.33
N VAL A 84 11.96 3.90 12.43
CA VAL A 84 10.99 2.98 11.81
C VAL A 84 10.32 2.12 12.89
N PRO A 85 9.13 1.56 12.65
CA PRO A 85 8.47 0.67 13.61
C PRO A 85 9.30 -0.59 13.88
N ASP A 86 9.14 -1.13 15.08
CA ASP A 86 9.69 -2.41 15.47
C ASP A 86 8.69 -3.55 15.13
N LEU A 87 9.21 -4.68 14.66
CA LEU A 87 8.43 -5.87 14.35
C LEU A 87 7.69 -6.42 15.58
N GLU A 88 8.28 -6.34 16.78
CA GLU A 88 7.61 -6.79 18.00
C GLU A 88 6.38 -5.93 18.34
N GLN A 89 6.41 -4.66 17.99
CA GLN A 89 5.24 -3.79 18.11
C GLN A 89 4.10 -4.26 17.17
N LEU A 90 4.43 -4.63 15.91
CA LEU A 90 3.47 -5.20 15.00
C LEU A 90 2.86 -6.50 15.57
N LYS A 91 3.71 -7.42 16.06
CA LYS A 91 3.27 -8.70 16.64
C LYS A 91 2.36 -8.51 17.85
N ALA A 92 2.58 -7.47 18.64
CA ALA A 92 1.78 -7.18 19.84
C ALA A 92 0.36 -6.72 19.52
N VAL A 93 0.12 -6.12 18.34
CA VAL A 93 -1.17 -5.54 17.97
C VAL A 93 -1.91 -6.34 16.90
N ALA A 94 -1.20 -7.10 16.09
CA ALA A 94 -1.79 -7.88 15.00
C ALA A 94 -2.40 -9.19 15.52
N GLY A 95 -3.57 -9.57 14.98
CA GLY A 95 -4.28 -10.76 15.43
C GLY A 95 -5.39 -11.21 14.45
N PRO A 96 -6.33 -12.04 14.93
CA PRO A 96 -7.39 -12.61 14.08
C PRO A 96 -8.32 -11.57 13.42
N LYS A 97 -8.37 -10.35 13.96
CA LYS A 97 -9.16 -9.24 13.40
C LYS A 97 -8.39 -8.41 12.38
N THR A 98 -7.09 -8.62 12.26
CA THR A 98 -6.25 -7.91 11.30
C THR A 98 -6.58 -8.36 9.88
N ALA A 99 -7.14 -7.44 9.09
CA ALA A 99 -7.41 -7.63 7.67
C ALA A 99 -6.15 -7.34 6.84
N GLY A 100 -5.35 -6.34 7.24
CA GLY A 100 -4.15 -6.04 6.47
C GLY A 100 -3.23 -4.99 7.07
N TYR A 101 -2.12 -4.80 6.36
CA TYR A 101 -1.10 -3.81 6.61
C TYR A 101 -0.95 -2.92 5.37
N ILE A 102 -1.16 -1.62 5.53
CA ILE A 102 -1.03 -0.62 4.46
C ILE A 102 0.04 0.38 4.86
N VAL A 103 1.06 0.55 4.05
CA VAL A 103 2.21 1.38 4.41
C VAL A 103 2.92 1.95 3.19
N ALA A 104 3.46 3.17 3.34
CA ALA A 104 4.51 3.70 2.47
C ALA A 104 5.89 3.23 2.98
N ASN A 105 6.83 2.95 2.08
CA ASN A 105 8.22 2.68 2.44
C ASN A 105 9.15 3.14 1.29
N PRO A 106 9.99 4.16 1.49
CA PRO A 106 10.16 4.91 2.73
C PRO A 106 8.88 5.65 3.15
N GLU A 107 8.75 5.88 4.46
CA GLU A 107 7.70 6.73 5.03
C GLU A 107 7.97 8.23 4.72
N ASP A 108 7.07 9.13 5.10
CA ASP A 108 7.18 10.58 4.87
C ASP A 108 8.44 11.21 5.51
N THR A 109 9.04 10.53 6.48
CA THR A 109 10.35 10.89 7.06
C THR A 109 11.53 10.65 6.11
N GLY A 110 11.33 9.91 5.04
CA GLY A 110 12.37 9.48 4.10
C GLY A 110 13.23 8.30 4.59
N VAL A 111 12.93 7.74 5.76
CA VAL A 111 13.65 6.57 6.29
C VAL A 111 13.08 5.30 5.70
N TYR A 112 13.93 4.51 5.03
CA TYR A 112 13.54 3.23 4.45
C TYR A 112 13.63 2.12 5.49
N ASN A 113 12.53 1.42 5.75
CA ASN A 113 12.52 0.23 6.59
C ASN A 113 13.03 -0.98 5.78
N SER A 114 14.29 -1.37 5.99
CA SER A 114 14.90 -2.51 5.32
C SER A 114 14.31 -3.87 5.76
N HIS A 115 13.57 -3.89 6.86
CA HIS A 115 12.91 -5.08 7.41
C HIS A 115 11.44 -5.19 6.99
N VAL A 116 10.96 -4.36 6.06
CA VAL A 116 9.54 -4.35 5.65
C VAL A 116 9.02 -5.73 5.24
N LYS A 117 9.88 -6.56 4.63
CA LYS A 117 9.51 -7.92 4.27
C LYS A 117 9.14 -8.78 5.48
N GLU A 118 9.81 -8.62 6.62
CA GLU A 118 9.48 -9.36 7.84
C GLU A 118 8.10 -8.98 8.37
N PHE A 119 7.70 -7.70 8.22
CA PHE A 119 6.35 -7.23 8.55
C PHE A 119 5.30 -7.87 7.63
N VAL A 120 5.57 -7.89 6.34
CA VAL A 120 4.70 -8.52 5.33
C VAL A 120 4.54 -10.02 5.60
N ASP A 121 5.66 -10.73 5.79
CA ASP A 121 5.66 -12.17 6.07
C ASP A 121 4.87 -12.49 7.35
N TYR A 122 4.99 -11.65 8.38
CA TYR A 122 4.23 -11.84 9.61
C TYR A 122 2.72 -11.63 9.41
N ILE A 123 2.30 -10.57 8.70
CA ILE A 123 0.89 -10.34 8.39
C ILE A 123 0.31 -11.50 7.55
N HIS A 124 1.06 -12.01 6.58
CA HIS A 124 0.67 -13.20 5.81
C HIS A 124 0.54 -14.44 6.70
N SER A 125 1.42 -14.62 7.68
CA SER A 125 1.38 -15.75 8.60
C SER A 125 0.10 -15.85 9.43
N ILE A 126 -0.54 -14.69 9.67
CA ILE A 126 -1.83 -14.61 10.36
C ILE A 126 -3.02 -14.49 9.38
N GLY A 127 -2.76 -14.62 8.07
CA GLY A 127 -3.76 -14.61 7.00
C GLY A 127 -4.24 -13.21 6.58
N GLY A 128 -3.55 -12.14 6.95
CA GLY A 128 -3.81 -10.78 6.50
C GLY A 128 -3.26 -10.51 5.10
N LEU A 129 -3.62 -9.37 4.50
CA LEU A 129 -3.10 -8.89 3.22
C LEU A 129 -2.24 -7.65 3.39
N CYS A 130 -1.30 -7.42 2.46
CA CYS A 130 -0.37 -6.30 2.51
C CYS A 130 -0.49 -5.42 1.27
N ALA A 131 -0.62 -4.11 1.48
CA ALA A 131 -0.73 -3.11 0.43
C ALA A 131 0.37 -2.06 0.56
N TYR A 132 1.07 -1.81 -0.54
CA TYR A 132 2.20 -0.88 -0.59
C TYR A 132 1.79 0.44 -1.22
N ASP A 133 1.83 1.52 -0.44
CA ASP A 133 1.73 2.86 -0.99
C ASP A 133 3.07 3.25 -1.62
N GLN A 134 3.13 3.21 -2.94
CA GLN A 134 4.23 3.69 -3.77
C GLN A 134 3.80 4.93 -4.57
N ALA A 135 2.91 5.75 -4.00
CA ALA A 135 2.42 6.97 -4.66
C ALA A 135 3.56 7.81 -5.25
N ASN A 136 4.67 7.91 -4.51
CA ASN A 136 5.93 8.42 -5.03
C ASN A 136 6.97 7.30 -5.06
N ALA A 137 7.32 6.85 -6.25
CA ALA A 137 8.28 5.77 -6.45
C ALA A 137 9.64 6.26 -6.96
N ASN A 138 9.95 7.56 -6.88
CA ASN A 138 11.19 8.13 -7.42
C ASN A 138 12.47 7.47 -6.86
N GLY A 139 12.46 7.12 -5.58
CA GLY A 139 13.58 6.45 -4.93
C GLY A 139 13.54 4.92 -4.99
N LEU A 140 12.52 4.33 -5.60
CA LEU A 140 12.24 2.89 -5.56
C LEU A 140 12.43 2.19 -6.91
N LEU A 141 12.12 2.88 -8.02
CA LEU A 141 12.18 2.29 -9.35
C LEU A 141 13.58 1.78 -9.68
N GLY A 142 13.65 0.51 -10.09
CA GLY A 142 14.92 -0.16 -10.39
C GLY A 142 15.73 -0.62 -9.17
N VAL A 143 15.27 -0.32 -7.94
CA VAL A 143 15.91 -0.73 -6.69
C VAL A 143 15.12 -1.85 -6.01
N THR A 144 13.79 -1.68 -5.89
CA THR A 144 12.90 -2.69 -5.29
C THR A 144 11.56 -2.72 -6.02
N ARG A 145 10.87 -3.86 -5.96
CA ARG A 145 9.52 -4.02 -6.48
C ARG A 145 8.59 -4.46 -5.36
N ALA A 146 7.32 -4.05 -5.44
CA ALA A 146 6.33 -4.39 -4.42
C ALA A 146 6.20 -5.92 -4.23
N ARG A 147 6.13 -6.69 -5.31
CA ARG A 147 6.04 -8.16 -5.25
C ARG A 147 7.27 -8.79 -4.61
N ASP A 148 8.47 -8.30 -4.88
CA ASP A 148 9.71 -8.85 -4.31
C ASP A 148 9.77 -8.62 -2.79
N ALA A 149 9.19 -7.53 -2.30
CA ALA A 149 8.99 -7.28 -0.87
C ALA A 149 7.81 -8.07 -0.27
N GLY A 150 7.05 -8.79 -1.11
CA GLY A 150 5.96 -9.68 -0.68
C GLY A 150 4.58 -9.05 -0.64
N PHE A 151 4.41 -7.80 -1.04
CA PHE A 151 3.10 -7.14 -1.02
C PHE A 151 2.12 -7.76 -2.02
N ASP A 152 0.84 -7.84 -1.64
CA ASP A 152 -0.25 -8.35 -2.47
C ASP A 152 -0.77 -7.29 -3.45
N MET A 153 -0.65 -6.02 -3.06
CA MET A 153 -1.13 -4.88 -3.82
C MET A 153 -0.16 -3.72 -3.75
N CYS A 154 -0.12 -2.88 -4.79
CA CYS A 154 0.59 -1.62 -4.74
C CYS A 154 -0.17 -0.51 -5.46
N PHE A 155 0.22 0.73 -5.20
CA PHE A 155 -0.36 1.91 -5.82
C PHE A 155 0.70 2.91 -6.24
N PHE A 156 0.56 3.48 -7.45
CA PHE A 156 1.41 4.56 -7.96
C PHE A 156 0.58 5.78 -8.33
N ASN A 157 1.09 6.98 -8.01
CA ASN A 157 0.61 8.23 -8.61
C ASN A 157 1.37 8.50 -9.91
N LEU A 158 0.71 8.38 -11.06
CA LEU A 158 1.36 8.58 -12.36
C LEU A 158 1.73 10.06 -12.60
N HIS A 159 1.19 10.97 -11.82
CA HIS A 159 1.49 12.40 -11.83
C HIS A 159 2.61 12.82 -10.86
N LYS A 160 3.26 11.89 -10.16
CA LYS A 160 4.44 12.13 -9.32
C LYS A 160 5.71 11.61 -10.00
N THR A 161 5.87 10.31 -10.07
CA THR A 161 7.07 9.65 -10.60
C THR A 161 7.07 9.60 -12.13
N PHE A 162 5.90 9.60 -12.75
CA PHE A 162 5.70 9.48 -14.20
C PHE A 162 5.28 10.81 -14.84
N SER A 163 5.13 10.85 -16.16
CA SER A 163 4.95 12.10 -16.90
C SER A 163 3.52 12.62 -16.98
N THR A 164 2.56 12.05 -16.26
CA THR A 164 1.17 12.51 -16.31
C THR A 164 1.06 13.90 -15.67
N PRO A 165 0.55 14.93 -16.38
CA PRO A 165 0.42 16.27 -15.82
C PRO A 165 -0.67 16.31 -14.75
N HIS A 166 -0.53 17.25 -13.78
CA HIS A 166 -1.49 17.45 -12.67
C HIS A 166 -2.81 18.11 -13.07
N GLY A 167 -3.04 18.43 -14.34
CA GLY A 167 -4.30 19.00 -14.80
C GLY A 167 -4.69 20.29 -14.08
N CYS A 168 -3.84 21.32 -14.12
CA CYS A 168 -4.05 22.62 -13.46
C CYS A 168 -4.02 22.57 -11.92
N GLY A 169 -3.28 21.64 -11.34
CA GLY A 169 -2.98 21.61 -9.90
C GLY A 169 -3.76 20.59 -9.09
N GLY A 170 -4.51 19.70 -9.72
CA GLY A 170 -5.15 18.54 -9.07
C GLY A 170 -4.37 17.24 -9.25
N PRO A 171 -4.69 16.19 -8.48
CA PRO A 171 -4.28 14.84 -8.81
C PRO A 171 -4.86 14.46 -10.18
N ALA A 172 -4.17 13.59 -10.92
CA ALA A 172 -4.54 13.35 -12.30
C ALA A 172 -4.78 11.89 -12.61
N CYS A 173 -3.94 10.97 -12.15
CA CYS A 173 -4.04 9.57 -12.50
C CYS A 173 -3.31 8.71 -11.48
N GLY A 174 -3.94 7.59 -11.11
CA GLY A 174 -3.36 6.55 -10.28
C GLY A 174 -3.35 5.20 -10.97
N ALA A 175 -2.48 4.33 -10.52
CA ALA A 175 -2.40 2.95 -10.97
C ALA A 175 -2.37 2.04 -9.74
N THR A 176 -3.38 1.18 -9.59
CA THR A 176 -3.45 0.19 -8.52
C THR A 176 -3.20 -1.19 -9.09
N GLY A 177 -2.19 -1.87 -8.59
CA GLY A 177 -1.75 -3.20 -9.01
C GLY A 177 -2.06 -4.29 -7.99
N VAL A 178 -2.33 -5.49 -8.47
CA VAL A 178 -2.55 -6.73 -7.71
C VAL A 178 -1.77 -7.89 -8.31
#